data_d593000b3ea398f81fb4fe97037e9c39
#
_entry.id   d593000b3ea398f81fb4fe97037e9c39
#
_cell.length_a   1.000
_cell.length_b   1.000
_cell.length_c   1.000
_cell.angle_alpha   90.00
_cell.angle_beta   90.00
_cell.angle_gamma   90.00
#
_symmetry.space_group_name_H-M   'P 1'
#
loop_
_entity.id
_entity.type
_entity.pdbx_description
1 polymer ?
#
loop_
_entity_poly.entity_id
_entity_poly.type
_entity_poly.pdbx_seq_one_letter_code
_entity_poly.pdbx_strand_id
1 'polypeptide(L)'
;RVTRWSALLYYDLPDGNLLLTRVGTRRAASGVAEGENIEQAYYRADMSERFSDYVGISMSVSPIAGFSPDTAYDSVTLATARDPEAAKMRYRKRIVIVESTLMASQQAQRAIDWEMNRRYGRSKQLSVTIDSWRDKAGKLWEPNTLIPVNIPTLKLPNTELLIADVTFTRDSDGTHARLTLMPPEAFTVQPYAFYQQLAGFNQ
;
A
#
# COMPACT_ATOMS: atom_id res chain seq x y z
N ARG A 1 -7.42 -0.95 -15.92
CA ARG A 1 -8.55 -0.08 -15.50
C ARG A 1 -9.57 -0.85 -14.65
N VAL A 2 -10.00 -2.05 -15.06
CA VAL A 2 -11.02 -2.85 -14.33
C VAL A 2 -10.62 -3.11 -12.88
N THR A 3 -9.38 -3.49 -12.62
CA THR A 3 -8.87 -3.79 -11.26
C THR A 3 -8.90 -2.59 -10.32
N ARG A 4 -8.67 -1.38 -10.83
CA ARG A 4 -8.79 -0.14 -10.05
C ARG A 4 -10.24 0.10 -9.60
N TRP A 5 -11.22 -0.20 -10.45
CA TRP A 5 -12.63 0.01 -10.12
C TRP A 5 -13.12 -0.94 -9.04
N SER A 6 -12.59 -2.17 -9.05
CA SER A 6 -13.00 -3.21 -8.11
C SER A 6 -12.14 -3.28 -6.86
N ALA A 7 -11.13 -2.41 -6.73
CA ALA A 7 -10.12 -2.44 -5.65
C ALA A 7 -9.46 -3.83 -5.53
N LEU A 8 -9.11 -4.44 -6.67
CA LEU A 8 -8.51 -5.77 -6.75
C LEU A 8 -7.04 -5.67 -7.17
N LEU A 9 -6.22 -6.53 -6.59
CA LEU A 9 -4.92 -6.90 -7.11
C LEU A 9 -5.06 -7.97 -8.18
N TYR A 10 -4.13 -7.98 -9.11
CA TYR A 10 -4.01 -9.06 -10.10
C TYR A 10 -2.55 -9.51 -10.20
N TYR A 11 -2.36 -10.79 -10.26
CA TYR A 11 -1.04 -11.42 -10.47
C TYR A 11 -1.21 -12.85 -10.99
N ASP A 12 -0.15 -13.37 -11.58
CA ASP A 12 -0.11 -14.72 -12.14
C ASP A 12 0.05 -15.76 -11.04
N LEU A 13 -0.62 -16.86 -11.20
CA LEU A 13 -0.41 -18.05 -10.40
C LEU A 13 0.65 -18.95 -11.04
N PRO A 14 1.29 -19.85 -10.26
CA PRO A 14 2.28 -20.80 -10.79
C PRO A 14 1.74 -21.74 -11.90
N ASP A 15 0.44 -21.92 -12.00
CA ASP A 15 -0.26 -22.69 -13.02
C ASP A 15 -0.54 -21.90 -14.31
N GLY A 16 -0.10 -20.65 -14.39
CA GLY A 16 -0.29 -19.75 -15.52
C GLY A 16 -1.65 -19.06 -15.55
N ASN A 17 -2.50 -19.26 -14.55
CA ASN A 17 -3.78 -18.55 -14.44
C ASN A 17 -3.61 -17.16 -13.82
N LEU A 18 -4.52 -16.25 -14.16
CA LEU A 18 -4.61 -14.92 -13.56
C LEU A 18 -5.47 -14.94 -12.29
N LEU A 19 -4.92 -14.54 -11.16
CA LEU A 19 -5.68 -14.36 -9.93
C LEU A 19 -6.10 -12.89 -9.75
N LEU A 20 -7.39 -12.69 -9.49
CA LEU A 20 -7.96 -11.42 -9.05
C LEU A 20 -8.36 -11.55 -7.57
N THR A 21 -7.77 -10.75 -6.71
CA THR A 21 -7.99 -10.86 -5.26
C THR A 21 -7.88 -9.50 -4.56
N ARG A 22 -8.29 -9.46 -3.30
CA ARG A 22 -8.07 -8.30 -2.43
C ARG A 22 -6.79 -8.47 -1.61
N VAL A 23 -6.27 -7.36 -1.11
CA VAL A 23 -5.07 -7.34 -0.25
C VAL A 23 -5.36 -8.05 1.07
N GLY A 24 -4.45 -8.97 1.47
CA GLY A 24 -4.42 -9.54 2.81
C GLY A 24 -5.67 -10.32 3.22
N THR A 25 -6.34 -10.99 2.28
CA THR A 25 -7.53 -11.80 2.59
C THR A 25 -7.20 -13.18 3.16
N ARG A 26 -5.95 -13.62 3.02
CA ARG A 26 -5.47 -14.93 3.49
C ARG A 26 -4.46 -14.75 4.60
N ARG A 27 -4.46 -15.69 5.55
CA ARG A 27 -3.47 -15.79 6.62
C ARG A 27 -2.76 -17.13 6.54
N ALA A 28 -1.45 -17.17 6.75
CA ALA A 28 -0.71 -18.40 6.88
C ALA A 28 -0.94 -19.05 8.24
N ALA A 29 -0.76 -20.35 8.32
CA ALA A 29 -0.91 -21.11 9.56
C ALA A 29 0.23 -20.85 10.56
N SER A 30 1.35 -20.31 10.09
CA SER A 30 2.47 -19.90 10.94
C SER A 30 3.08 -18.60 10.41
N GLY A 31 3.98 -18.03 11.20
CA GLY A 31 4.74 -16.84 10.86
C GLY A 31 6.24 -17.10 10.88
N VAL A 32 6.98 -16.01 10.96
CA VAL A 32 8.43 -16.00 11.10
C VAL A 32 8.81 -15.43 12.46
N ALA A 33 9.69 -16.12 13.17
CA ALA A 33 10.14 -15.74 14.50
C ALA A 33 11.65 -15.92 14.65
N GLU A 34 12.27 -14.95 15.31
CA GLU A 34 13.68 -14.97 15.64
C GLU A 34 14.02 -16.17 16.55
N GLY A 35 15.05 -16.93 16.17
CA GLY A 35 15.44 -18.12 16.91
C GLY A 35 14.63 -19.38 16.62
N GLU A 36 13.60 -19.33 15.76
CA GLU A 36 12.80 -20.49 15.38
C GLU A 36 13.09 -20.95 13.95
N ASN A 37 12.81 -20.11 12.95
CA ASN A 37 12.85 -20.48 11.53
C ASN A 37 13.52 -19.43 10.64
N ILE A 38 14.11 -18.39 11.21
CA ILE A 38 14.79 -17.33 10.48
C ILE A 38 16.30 -17.60 10.48
N GLU A 39 16.88 -17.68 9.30
CA GLU A 39 18.33 -17.75 9.11
C GLU A 39 18.95 -16.36 8.97
N GLN A 40 18.29 -15.50 8.19
CA GLN A 40 18.72 -14.12 7.96
C GLN A 40 17.50 -13.20 7.94
N ALA A 41 17.65 -12.03 8.54
CA ALA A 41 16.64 -10.98 8.47
C ALA A 41 17.30 -9.63 8.21
N TYR A 42 16.73 -8.88 7.28
CA TYR A 42 17.13 -7.53 6.95
C TYR A 42 15.92 -6.62 6.92
N TYR A 43 15.92 -5.60 7.77
CA TYR A 43 14.84 -4.62 7.84
C TYR A 43 15.29 -3.27 7.31
N ARG A 44 14.57 -2.74 6.34
CA ARG A 44 14.76 -1.40 5.79
C ARG A 44 13.58 -0.51 6.15
N ALA A 45 13.87 0.60 6.80
CA ALA A 45 12.93 1.69 7.03
C ALA A 45 13.42 2.94 6.31
N ASP A 46 12.69 3.40 5.29
CA ASP A 46 13.05 4.55 4.46
C ASP A 46 11.98 5.64 4.55
N MET A 47 12.33 6.76 5.16
CA MET A 47 11.44 7.90 5.38
C MET A 47 11.53 8.96 4.26
N SER A 48 12.34 8.73 3.22
CA SER A 48 12.61 9.73 2.17
C SER A 48 11.34 10.15 1.41
N GLU A 49 10.43 9.20 1.19
CA GLU A 49 9.19 9.40 0.46
C GLU A 49 7.96 9.66 1.38
N ARG A 50 8.17 9.78 2.68
CA ARG A 50 7.11 10.11 3.65
C ARG A 50 7.11 11.60 3.96
N PHE A 51 5.92 12.16 4.14
CA PHE A 51 5.68 13.57 4.43
C PHE A 51 4.87 13.70 5.71
N SER A 52 5.07 14.78 6.46
CA SER A 52 4.33 15.02 7.69
C SER A 52 2.86 15.35 7.41
N ASP A 53 2.63 16.13 6.35
CA ASP A 53 1.31 16.65 6.01
C ASP A 53 1.04 16.43 4.52
N TYR A 54 -0.12 15.87 4.23
CA TYR A 54 -0.64 15.68 2.88
C TYR A 54 -1.84 16.58 2.68
N VAL A 55 -1.83 17.37 1.62
CA VAL A 55 -2.89 18.32 1.31
C VAL A 55 -3.40 18.06 -0.08
N GLY A 56 -4.66 17.68 -0.17
CA GLY A 56 -5.39 17.55 -1.43
C GLY A 56 -5.96 18.89 -1.86
N ILE A 57 -5.55 19.36 -3.02
CA ILE A 57 -6.09 20.58 -3.62
C ILE A 57 -6.82 20.25 -4.92
N SER A 58 -7.89 20.96 -5.18
CA SER A 58 -8.52 21.05 -6.50
C SER A 58 -8.15 22.37 -7.14
N MET A 59 -7.80 22.33 -8.41
CA MET A 59 -7.71 23.56 -9.20
C MET A 59 -9.11 23.91 -9.68
N SER A 60 -9.59 25.09 -9.33
CA SER A 60 -10.84 25.60 -9.86
C SER A 60 -10.72 25.81 -11.36
N VAL A 61 -11.55 25.13 -12.15
CA VAL A 61 -11.64 25.34 -13.60
C VAL A 61 -12.69 26.43 -13.88
N SER A 62 -12.73 27.47 -13.09
CA SER A 62 -13.63 28.60 -13.36
C SER A 62 -13.00 29.78 -14.11
N PRO A 63 -12.22 29.55 -15.20
CA PRO A 63 -11.86 30.62 -16.12
C PRO A 63 -12.98 30.95 -17.10
N ILE A 64 -14.06 30.12 -17.16
CA ILE A 64 -15.12 30.25 -18.16
C ILE A 64 -16.28 31.15 -17.68
N ALA A 65 -16.41 31.38 -16.38
CA ALA A 65 -17.58 32.09 -15.82
C ALA A 65 -17.37 33.57 -15.46
N GLY A 66 -16.20 34.14 -15.71
CA GLY A 66 -15.97 35.56 -15.47
C GLY A 66 -14.59 36.05 -15.79
N PHE A 67 -14.51 36.99 -16.70
CA PHE A 67 -13.30 37.74 -17.02
C PHE A 67 -12.87 38.62 -15.83
N SER A 68 -12.35 38.00 -14.78
CA SER A 68 -11.59 38.72 -13.76
C SER A 68 -10.20 38.11 -13.68
N PRO A 69 -9.15 38.88 -14.01
CA PRO A 69 -7.77 38.37 -13.99
C PRO A 69 -7.30 37.92 -12.59
N ASP A 70 -7.94 38.39 -11.53
CA ASP A 70 -7.50 38.17 -10.16
C ASP A 70 -8.08 36.90 -9.50
N THR A 71 -9.01 36.19 -10.13
CA THR A 71 -9.63 34.97 -9.57
C THR A 71 -9.26 33.68 -10.29
N ALA A 72 -8.32 33.75 -11.24
CA ALA A 72 -8.06 32.68 -12.20
C ALA A 72 -7.42 31.40 -11.61
N TYR A 73 -6.91 31.39 -10.39
CA TYR A 73 -6.10 30.29 -9.86
C TYR A 73 -6.36 29.96 -8.39
N ASP A 74 -7.56 30.14 -7.89
CA ASP A 74 -7.88 29.73 -6.53
C ASP A 74 -7.85 28.22 -6.39
N SER A 75 -6.82 27.73 -5.72
CA SER A 75 -6.76 26.34 -5.29
C SER A 75 -7.55 26.15 -4.02
N VAL A 76 -8.56 25.29 -4.06
CA VAL A 76 -9.35 24.96 -2.88
C VAL A 76 -8.77 23.70 -2.22
N THR A 77 -8.44 23.78 -0.92
CA THR A 77 -8.09 22.63 -0.13
C THR A 77 -9.33 21.77 0.11
N LEU A 78 -9.32 20.54 -0.41
CA LEU A 78 -10.44 19.60 -0.31
C LEU A 78 -10.27 18.61 0.86
N ALA A 79 -9.02 18.23 1.16
CA ALA A 79 -8.73 17.20 2.14
C ALA A 79 -7.33 17.34 2.71
N THR A 80 -7.13 16.87 3.94
CA THR A 80 -5.82 16.86 4.58
C THR A 80 -5.63 15.56 5.35
N ALA A 81 -4.39 15.05 5.39
CA ALA A 81 -4.00 13.96 6.26
C ALA A 81 -2.64 14.24 6.87
N ARG A 82 -2.39 13.72 8.07
CA ARG A 82 -1.12 13.89 8.79
C ARG A 82 -0.55 12.54 9.18
N ASP A 83 0.69 12.30 8.79
CA ASP A 83 1.46 11.13 9.21
C ASP A 83 2.10 11.41 10.57
N PRO A 84 1.67 10.72 11.65
CA PRO A 84 2.13 11.03 13.00
C PRO A 84 3.61 10.68 13.23
N GLU A 85 4.14 9.66 12.55
CA GLU A 85 5.55 9.27 12.66
C GLU A 85 6.46 10.28 11.94
N ALA A 86 6.12 10.61 10.69
CA ALA A 86 6.89 11.58 9.91
C ALA A 86 6.84 12.98 10.52
N ALA A 87 5.71 13.39 11.10
CA ALA A 87 5.53 14.67 11.75
C ALA A 87 6.40 14.85 13.01
N LYS A 88 6.75 13.76 13.72
CA LYS A 88 7.67 13.81 14.84
C LYS A 88 9.12 14.07 14.43
N MET A 89 9.48 13.71 13.20
CA MET A 89 10.86 13.85 12.73
C MET A 89 11.10 15.23 12.11
N ARG A 90 10.24 15.65 11.17
CA ARG A 90 10.37 16.95 10.52
C ARG A 90 9.08 17.34 9.79
N TYR A 91 8.85 18.62 9.63
CA TYR A 91 7.79 19.16 8.81
C TYR A 91 8.15 19.02 7.31
N ARG A 92 7.32 18.30 6.58
CA ARG A 92 7.35 18.20 5.11
C ARG A 92 5.94 18.11 4.59
N LYS A 93 5.54 19.08 3.81
CA LYS A 93 4.21 19.13 3.18
C LYS A 93 4.26 18.54 1.77
N ARG A 94 3.30 17.69 1.46
CA ARG A 94 3.04 17.21 0.09
C ARG A 94 1.70 17.72 -0.39
N ILE A 95 1.71 18.35 -1.54
CA ILE A 95 0.52 18.78 -2.24
C ILE A 95 0.17 17.70 -3.27
N VAL A 96 -1.08 17.26 -3.27
CA VAL A 96 -1.64 16.29 -4.21
C VAL A 96 -2.77 16.97 -4.96
N ILE A 97 -2.63 17.07 -6.27
CA ILE A 97 -3.71 17.59 -7.11
C ILE A 97 -4.75 16.47 -7.22
N VAL A 98 -5.95 16.76 -6.75
CA VAL A 98 -7.10 15.86 -6.86
C VAL A 98 -7.86 16.29 -8.10
N GLU A 99 -7.71 15.51 -9.18
CA GLU A 99 -8.43 15.79 -10.42
C GLU A 99 -9.90 15.48 -10.21
N SER A 100 -10.70 16.51 -9.98
CA SER A 100 -12.08 16.57 -10.33
C SER A 100 -12.82 17.70 -9.61
N THR A 101 -13.39 18.55 -10.35
CA THR A 101 -14.35 19.57 -9.91
C THR A 101 -15.65 18.99 -9.31
N LEU A 102 -15.84 17.67 -9.35
CA LEU A 102 -17.04 16.94 -8.93
C LEU A 102 -16.79 15.93 -7.80
N MET A 103 -15.58 15.84 -7.27
CA MET A 103 -15.34 14.97 -6.12
C MET A 103 -15.99 15.54 -4.86
N ALA A 104 -16.89 14.76 -4.27
CA ALA A 104 -17.31 15.01 -2.91
C ALA A 104 -16.09 15.02 -1.98
N SER A 105 -16.09 15.88 -0.96
CA SER A 105 -14.98 16.00 0.01
C SER A 105 -14.54 14.66 0.62
N GLN A 106 -15.47 13.72 0.80
CA GLN A 106 -15.18 12.37 1.27
C GLN A 106 -14.31 11.55 0.31
N GLN A 107 -14.46 11.71 -1.00
CA GLN A 107 -13.62 10.98 -1.98
C GLN A 107 -12.23 11.58 -2.03
N ALA A 108 -12.13 12.90 -1.93
CA ALA A 108 -10.83 13.58 -1.82
C ALA A 108 -10.10 13.12 -0.55
N GLN A 109 -10.79 13.03 0.60
CA GLN A 109 -10.21 12.55 1.85
C GLN A 109 -9.69 11.11 1.70
N ARG A 110 -10.49 10.20 1.14
CA ARG A 110 -10.06 8.81 0.88
C ARG A 110 -8.81 8.72 -0.02
N ALA A 111 -8.72 9.58 -1.03
CA ALA A 111 -7.56 9.62 -1.92
C ALA A 111 -6.29 10.09 -1.19
N ILE A 112 -6.41 11.08 -0.32
CA ILE A 112 -5.29 11.59 0.48
C ILE A 112 -4.87 10.60 1.57
N ASP A 113 -5.82 9.99 2.27
CA ASP A 113 -5.55 8.92 3.25
C ASP A 113 -4.87 7.73 2.59
N TRP A 114 -5.31 7.34 1.39
CA TRP A 114 -4.66 6.30 0.61
C TRP A 114 -3.21 6.64 0.23
N GLU A 115 -2.95 7.86 -0.25
CA GLU A 115 -1.60 8.30 -0.60
C GLU A 115 -0.66 8.27 0.62
N MET A 116 -1.14 8.71 1.77
CA MET A 116 -0.40 8.65 3.03
C MET A 116 -0.10 7.20 3.44
N ASN A 117 -1.13 6.36 3.50
CA ASN A 117 -1.01 4.96 3.95
C ASN A 117 -0.13 4.14 3.01
N ARG A 118 -0.25 4.34 1.70
CA ARG A 118 0.61 3.67 0.72
C ARG A 118 2.08 4.03 0.89
N ARG A 119 2.40 5.29 1.17
CA ARG A 119 3.77 5.74 1.44
C ARG A 119 4.28 5.18 2.76
N TYR A 120 3.44 5.14 3.78
CA TYR A 120 3.73 4.46 5.04
C TYR A 120 4.09 3.00 4.79
N GLY A 121 3.24 2.24 4.13
CA GLY A 121 3.48 0.82 3.86
C GLY A 121 4.77 0.57 3.06
N ARG A 122 5.02 1.37 2.02
CA ARG A 122 6.22 1.25 1.18
C ARG A 122 7.51 1.68 1.86
N SER A 123 7.42 2.45 2.94
CA SER A 123 8.58 2.88 3.70
C SER A 123 9.22 1.78 4.55
N LYS A 124 8.53 0.67 4.75
CA LYS A 124 8.93 -0.42 5.63
C LYS A 124 8.99 -1.73 4.84
N GLN A 125 10.17 -2.32 4.77
CA GLN A 125 10.39 -3.58 4.08
C GLN A 125 11.25 -4.50 4.94
N LEU A 126 10.80 -5.71 5.15
CA LEU A 126 11.52 -6.78 5.81
C LEU A 126 11.81 -7.88 4.81
N SER A 127 13.08 -8.24 4.64
CA SER A 127 13.50 -9.40 3.88
C SER A 127 13.98 -10.47 4.85
N VAL A 128 13.41 -11.66 4.80
CA VAL A 128 13.81 -12.79 5.64
C VAL A 128 14.13 -14.00 4.77
N THR A 129 15.19 -14.74 5.14
CA THR A 129 15.50 -16.06 4.62
C THR A 129 15.14 -17.07 5.69
N ILE A 130 14.37 -18.07 5.33
CA ILE A 130 13.87 -19.12 6.21
C ILE A 130 14.24 -20.50 5.66
N ASP A 131 14.32 -21.46 6.52
CA ASP A 131 14.78 -22.84 6.29
C ASP A 131 13.77 -23.74 5.56
N SER A 132 12.56 -23.26 5.31
CA SER A 132 11.49 -24.07 4.74
C SER A 132 10.67 -23.32 3.70
N TRP A 133 10.33 -24.04 2.61
CA TRP A 133 9.38 -23.55 1.61
C TRP A 133 7.93 -23.53 2.09
N ARG A 134 7.65 -24.19 3.22
CA ARG A 134 6.29 -24.41 3.70
C ARG A 134 6.08 -23.88 5.10
N ASP A 135 4.86 -23.47 5.36
CA ASP A 135 4.42 -23.14 6.70
C ASP A 135 4.21 -24.40 7.58
N LYS A 136 3.88 -24.22 8.85
CA LYS A 136 3.64 -25.33 9.78
C LYS A 136 2.46 -26.25 9.39
N ALA A 137 1.56 -25.81 8.50
CA ALA A 137 0.50 -26.63 7.94
C ALA A 137 0.92 -27.37 6.65
N GLY A 138 2.17 -27.23 6.23
CA GLY A 138 2.71 -27.86 5.01
C GLY A 138 2.35 -27.15 3.72
N LYS A 139 1.79 -25.94 3.78
CA LYS A 139 1.44 -25.12 2.63
C LYS A 139 2.63 -24.25 2.20
N LEU A 140 2.86 -24.12 0.88
CA LEU A 140 3.89 -23.21 0.36
C LEU A 140 3.59 -21.77 0.75
N TRP A 141 4.65 -21.00 0.98
CA TRP A 141 4.51 -19.56 1.15
C TRP A 141 3.99 -18.94 -0.14
N GLU A 142 2.96 -18.11 -0.04
CA GLU A 142 2.34 -17.48 -1.19
C GLU A 142 2.28 -15.96 -1.02
N PRO A 143 2.50 -15.19 -2.09
CA PRO A 143 2.27 -13.75 -2.07
C PRO A 143 0.85 -13.40 -1.64
N ASN A 144 0.65 -12.16 -1.16
CA ASN A 144 -0.62 -11.64 -0.66
C ASN A 144 -1.22 -12.42 0.52
N THR A 145 -0.34 -13.04 1.33
CA THR A 145 -0.73 -13.76 2.56
C THR A 145 -0.20 -12.99 3.76
N LEU A 146 -1.03 -12.76 4.76
CA LEU A 146 -0.65 -12.16 6.03
C LEU A 146 0.05 -13.20 6.90
N ILE A 147 1.17 -12.80 7.50
CA ILE A 147 1.92 -13.63 8.44
C ILE A 147 2.28 -12.85 9.70
N PRO A 148 2.22 -13.46 10.87
CA PRO A 148 2.78 -12.90 12.09
C PRO A 148 4.32 -12.92 12.01
N VAL A 149 4.92 -11.82 12.41
CA VAL A 149 6.37 -11.61 12.45
C VAL A 149 6.77 -11.26 13.88
N ASN A 150 7.73 -11.98 14.43
CA ASN A 150 8.26 -11.72 15.75
C ASN A 150 9.78 -11.66 15.72
N ILE A 151 10.34 -10.46 15.51
CA ILE A 151 11.78 -10.19 15.48
C ILE A 151 12.09 -9.02 16.40
N PRO A 152 12.18 -9.24 17.72
CA PRO A 152 12.42 -8.19 18.70
C PRO A 152 13.70 -7.40 18.44
N THR A 153 14.78 -8.07 17.99
CA THR A 153 16.08 -7.43 17.65
C THR A 153 15.92 -6.34 16.59
N LEU A 154 15.01 -6.50 15.64
CA LEU A 154 14.71 -5.52 14.61
C LEU A 154 13.56 -4.56 15.00
N LYS A 155 13.11 -4.58 16.25
CA LYS A 155 11.98 -3.80 16.77
C LYS A 155 10.66 -4.11 16.08
N LEU A 156 10.46 -5.36 15.71
CA LEU A 156 9.24 -5.90 15.12
C LEU A 156 8.63 -7.01 16.00
N PRO A 157 8.23 -6.69 17.25
CA PRO A 157 7.57 -7.68 18.10
C PRO A 157 6.11 -7.83 17.68
N ASN A 158 5.64 -9.08 17.50
CA ASN A 158 4.24 -9.41 17.22
C ASN A 158 3.58 -8.53 16.16
N THR A 159 4.29 -8.29 15.06
CA THR A 159 3.83 -7.45 13.95
C THR A 159 3.22 -8.33 12.87
N GLU A 160 2.11 -7.92 12.27
CA GLU A 160 1.52 -8.63 11.12
C GLU A 160 1.95 -7.94 9.82
N LEU A 161 2.57 -8.71 8.91
CA LEU A 161 3.03 -8.22 7.62
C LEU A 161 2.46 -9.07 6.48
N LEU A 162 2.42 -8.48 5.29
CA LEU A 162 2.00 -9.14 4.06
C LEU A 162 3.21 -9.64 3.30
N ILE A 163 3.14 -10.87 2.80
CA ILE A 163 4.13 -11.40 1.86
C ILE A 163 3.95 -10.69 0.52
N ALA A 164 4.93 -9.89 0.14
CA ALA A 164 4.98 -9.18 -1.13
C ALA A 164 5.53 -10.06 -2.25
N ASP A 165 6.59 -10.80 -1.94
CA ASP A 165 7.32 -11.64 -2.87
C ASP A 165 7.90 -12.85 -2.16
N VAL A 166 8.02 -13.96 -2.89
CA VAL A 166 8.61 -15.21 -2.42
C VAL A 166 9.57 -15.74 -3.48
N THR A 167 10.80 -16.02 -3.06
CA THR A 167 11.78 -16.70 -3.89
C THR A 167 12.18 -18.01 -3.23
N PHE A 168 11.95 -19.13 -3.91
CA PHE A 168 12.36 -20.44 -3.46
C PHE A 168 13.72 -20.80 -4.05
N THR A 169 14.65 -21.19 -3.21
CA THR A 169 16.00 -21.64 -3.63
C THR A 169 16.27 -23.04 -3.11
N ARG A 170 16.99 -23.83 -3.91
CA ARG A 170 17.52 -25.13 -3.53
C ARG A 170 18.94 -25.24 -4.05
N ASP A 171 19.88 -25.39 -3.14
CA ASP A 171 21.31 -25.45 -3.44
C ASP A 171 22.01 -26.52 -2.57
N SER A 172 23.35 -26.46 -2.50
CA SER A 172 24.15 -27.36 -1.69
C SER A 172 23.88 -27.25 -0.20
N ASP A 173 23.42 -26.07 0.25
CA ASP A 173 23.21 -25.79 1.66
C ASP A 173 21.77 -26.15 2.11
N GLY A 174 20.89 -26.46 1.16
CA GLY A 174 19.55 -26.92 1.45
C GLY A 174 18.45 -26.27 0.64
N THR A 175 17.27 -26.17 1.26
CA THR A 175 16.09 -25.55 0.69
C THR A 175 15.72 -24.31 1.51
N HIS A 176 15.76 -23.14 0.88
CA HIS A 176 15.49 -21.87 1.55
C HIS A 176 14.37 -21.12 0.85
N ALA A 177 13.58 -20.38 1.61
CA ALA A 177 12.64 -19.42 1.07
C ALA A 177 13.04 -18.01 1.50
N ARG A 178 13.21 -17.11 0.54
CA ARG A 178 13.36 -15.67 0.80
C ARG A 178 12.01 -15.00 0.65
N LEU A 179 11.54 -14.40 1.74
CA LEU A 179 10.29 -13.66 1.77
C LEU A 179 10.59 -12.17 1.84
N THR A 180 9.92 -11.39 1.00
CA THR A 180 9.84 -9.94 1.14
C THR A 180 8.51 -9.59 1.78
N LEU A 181 8.55 -8.96 2.93
CA LEU A 181 7.39 -8.65 3.76
C LEU A 181 7.23 -7.13 3.89
N MET A 182 6.00 -6.67 3.77
CA MET A 182 5.65 -5.24 3.89
C MET A 182 4.32 -5.08 4.63
N PRO A 183 4.07 -3.92 5.24
CA PRO A 183 2.73 -3.60 5.73
C PRO A 183 1.68 -3.70 4.62
N PRO A 184 0.47 -4.22 4.90
CA PRO A 184 -0.58 -4.42 3.89
C PRO A 184 -1.01 -3.11 3.21
N GLU A 185 -0.83 -1.97 3.87
CA GLU A 185 -1.12 -0.63 3.33
C GLU A 185 -0.31 -0.31 2.07
N ALA A 186 0.87 -0.95 1.89
CA ALA A 186 1.70 -0.78 0.69
C ALA A 186 0.99 -1.19 -0.61
N PHE A 187 0.02 -2.10 -0.51
CA PHE A 187 -0.66 -2.74 -1.63
C PHE A 187 -2.13 -2.31 -1.80
N THR A 188 -2.64 -1.46 -0.92
CA THR A 188 -4.02 -0.96 -1.07
C THR A 188 -4.18 -0.24 -2.40
N VAL A 189 -5.28 -0.55 -3.09
CA VAL A 189 -5.58 0.03 -4.40
C VAL A 189 -6.17 1.41 -4.24
N GLN A 190 -5.76 2.34 -5.10
CA GLN A 190 -6.26 3.72 -5.09
C GLN A 190 -7.79 3.74 -5.21
N PRO A 191 -8.51 4.44 -4.30
CA PRO A 191 -9.93 4.63 -4.42
C PRO A 191 -10.27 5.32 -5.74
N TYR A 192 -11.22 4.77 -6.48
CA TYR A 192 -11.69 5.35 -7.73
C TYR A 192 -13.01 6.09 -7.51
N ALA A 193 -13.07 7.34 -7.95
CA ALA A 193 -14.31 8.08 -7.96
C ALA A 193 -15.15 7.68 -9.19
N PHE A 194 -16.30 7.09 -8.94
CA PHE A 194 -17.27 6.78 -10.00
C PHE A 194 -17.98 8.07 -10.41
N TYR A 195 -17.82 8.49 -11.65
CA TYR A 195 -18.62 9.59 -12.20
C TYR A 195 -20.03 9.07 -12.47
N GLN A 196 -20.99 9.43 -11.65
CA GLN A 196 -22.40 9.09 -11.87
C GLN A 196 -23.01 9.72 -13.14
N GLN A 197 -22.33 10.64 -13.79
CA GLN A 197 -22.81 11.32 -14.99
C GLN A 197 -22.93 10.45 -16.25
N LEU A 198 -22.34 9.25 -16.27
CA LEU A 198 -22.52 8.33 -17.40
C LEU A 198 -23.77 7.44 -17.28
N ALA A 199 -24.47 7.47 -16.16
CA ALA A 199 -25.73 6.72 -16.00
C ALA A 199 -26.97 7.44 -16.56
N GLY A 200 -26.82 8.68 -17.00
CA GLY A 200 -27.95 9.52 -17.49
C GLY A 200 -28.15 9.50 -19.01
N PHE A 201 -27.36 8.77 -19.77
CA PHE A 201 -27.48 8.74 -21.25
C PHE A 201 -28.33 7.59 -21.80
N ASN A 202 -29.00 6.81 -20.96
CA ASN A 202 -29.92 5.75 -21.39
C ASN A 202 -31.34 6.01 -20.83
N GLN A 203 -31.94 7.14 -21.18
CA GLN A 203 -33.40 7.33 -21.19
C GLN A 203 -33.81 7.94 -22.49
#